data_5ac81ef2e6b04f1b8d2f49416eed511d
#
_entry.id   5ac81ef2e6b04f1b8d2f49416eed511d
#
_cell.length_a   1.000
_cell.length_b   1.000
_cell.length_c   1.000
_cell.angle_alpha   90.00
_cell.angle_beta   90.00
_cell.angle_gamma   90.00
#
_symmetry.space_group_name_H-M   'P 1'
#
loop_
_entity.id
_entity.type
_entity.pdbx_description
1 polymer ?
#
loop_
_entity_poly.entity_id
_entity_poly.type
_entity_poly.pdbx_seq_one_letter_code
_entity_poly.pdbx_strand_id
1 'polypeptide(L)'
;MNVIRKQLDKIREPFDKGGKLEKYQPAINALDTFLFVPKETTKNGAHIRDAVDLKRTMITVILALIPALLFGMWNAGHQHFTQLGQEVGIFEAFLHGASKIVPMIIVSYGVGLAIEFFFAVKRGHEVNEGYLVTGLLIPMIMP
;
A
#
# COMPACT_ATOMS: atom_id res chain seq x y z
N MET A 1 -1.62 13.09 -22.42
CA MET A 1 -2.52 12.12 -21.79
C MET A 1 -1.75 10.82 -21.62
N ASN A 2 -1.48 10.41 -20.38
CA ASN A 2 -0.48 9.41 -20.07
C ASN A 2 -0.87 8.00 -20.55
N VAL A 3 0.11 7.28 -21.13
CA VAL A 3 -0.04 5.90 -21.62
C VAL A 3 -0.65 4.99 -20.56
N ILE A 4 -0.25 5.17 -19.30
CA ILE A 4 -0.75 4.43 -18.13
C ILE A 4 -2.28 4.58 -17.98
N ARG A 5 -2.81 5.79 -18.18
CA ARG A 5 -4.25 6.04 -18.08
C ARG A 5 -5.06 5.32 -19.17
N LYS A 6 -4.54 5.27 -20.40
CA LYS A 6 -5.18 4.50 -21.47
C LYS A 6 -5.22 2.99 -21.23
N GLN A 7 -4.19 2.45 -20.58
CA GLN A 7 -4.17 1.05 -20.19
C GLN A 7 -5.15 0.77 -19.04
N LEU A 8 -5.23 1.68 -18.08
CA LEU A 8 -6.15 1.56 -16.96
C LEU A 8 -7.61 1.65 -17.42
N ASP A 9 -7.92 2.57 -18.33
CA ASP A 9 -9.25 2.72 -18.92
C ASP A 9 -9.69 1.42 -19.65
N LYS A 10 -8.78 0.75 -20.35
CA LYS A 10 -9.04 -0.56 -20.99
C LYS A 10 -9.31 -1.69 -20.00
N ILE A 11 -8.57 -1.69 -18.88
CA ILE A 11 -8.76 -2.69 -17.81
C ILE A 11 -10.08 -2.43 -17.07
N ARG A 12 -10.55 -1.19 -17.03
CA ARG A 12 -11.78 -0.78 -16.35
C ARG A 12 -13.04 -1.20 -17.08
N GLU A 13 -13.05 -1.23 -18.41
CA GLU A 13 -14.24 -1.58 -19.22
C GLU A 13 -15.03 -2.79 -18.72
N PRO A 14 -14.43 -3.97 -18.39
CA PRO A 14 -15.17 -5.13 -17.90
C PRO A 14 -15.71 -4.99 -16.47
N PHE A 15 -15.25 -3.98 -15.71
CA PHE A 15 -15.61 -3.74 -14.31
C PHE A 15 -16.61 -2.59 -14.15
N ASP A 16 -16.91 -1.82 -15.20
CA ASP A 16 -17.90 -0.75 -15.17
C ASP A 16 -19.32 -1.31 -15.06
N LYS A 17 -20.29 -0.44 -14.70
CA LYS A 17 -21.70 -0.80 -14.50
C LYS A 17 -22.26 -1.52 -15.72
N GLY A 18 -22.69 -2.77 -15.51
CA GLY A 18 -23.18 -3.67 -16.57
C GLY A 18 -22.14 -4.68 -17.08
N GLY A 19 -20.90 -4.65 -16.61
CA GLY A 19 -19.86 -5.62 -16.93
C GLY A 19 -19.96 -6.92 -16.11
N LYS A 20 -19.37 -8.00 -16.62
CA LYS A 20 -19.35 -9.32 -15.94
C LYS A 20 -18.68 -9.30 -14.56
N LEU A 21 -17.86 -8.30 -14.26
CA LEU A 21 -17.05 -8.17 -13.05
C LEU A 21 -17.39 -6.91 -12.25
N GLU A 22 -18.60 -6.38 -12.36
CA GLU A 22 -19.08 -5.19 -11.64
C GLU A 22 -18.86 -5.27 -10.11
N LYS A 23 -18.96 -6.50 -9.53
CA LYS A 23 -18.70 -6.71 -8.08
C LYS A 23 -17.31 -6.30 -7.63
N TYR A 24 -16.33 -6.29 -8.53
CA TYR A 24 -14.94 -5.92 -8.24
C TYR A 24 -14.62 -4.47 -8.61
N GLN A 25 -15.61 -3.68 -9.01
CA GLN A 25 -15.47 -2.25 -9.31
C GLN A 25 -14.78 -1.47 -8.18
N PRO A 26 -15.05 -1.71 -6.86
CA PRO A 26 -14.37 -1.01 -5.79
C PRO A 26 -12.84 -1.19 -5.79
N ALA A 27 -12.36 -2.37 -6.22
CA ALA A 27 -10.92 -2.65 -6.32
C ALA A 27 -10.23 -1.85 -7.42
N ILE A 28 -10.86 -1.77 -8.60
CA ILE A 28 -10.33 -0.99 -9.72
C ILE A 28 -10.40 0.50 -9.43
N ASN A 29 -11.49 0.97 -8.80
CA ASN A 29 -11.61 2.36 -8.38
C ASN A 29 -10.55 2.75 -7.35
N ALA A 30 -10.24 1.86 -6.39
CA ALA A 30 -9.17 2.09 -5.43
C ALA A 30 -7.81 2.25 -6.12
N LEU A 31 -7.53 1.41 -7.13
CA LEU A 31 -6.29 1.50 -7.90
C LEU A 31 -6.23 2.77 -8.77
N ASP A 32 -7.34 3.14 -9.42
CA ASP A 32 -7.43 4.37 -10.23
C ASP A 32 -7.24 5.62 -9.37
N THR A 33 -7.91 5.68 -8.24
CA THR A 33 -7.80 6.81 -7.31
C THR A 33 -6.46 6.86 -6.57
N PHE A 34 -5.77 5.72 -6.41
CA PHE A 34 -4.41 5.67 -5.89
C PHE A 34 -3.39 6.27 -6.88
N LEU A 35 -3.53 5.94 -8.17
CA LEU A 35 -2.61 6.39 -9.21
C LEU A 35 -2.95 7.80 -9.73
N PHE A 36 -4.22 8.17 -9.71
CA PHE A 36 -4.71 9.42 -10.28
C PHE A 36 -5.67 10.11 -9.33
N VAL A 37 -5.66 11.43 -9.39
CA VAL A 37 -6.60 12.27 -8.65
C VAL A 37 -8.04 12.04 -9.16
N PRO A 38 -9.05 11.86 -8.27
CA PRO A 38 -10.44 11.71 -8.68
C PRO A 38 -10.90 12.86 -9.56
N LYS A 39 -11.65 12.54 -10.63
CA LYS A 39 -12.18 13.55 -11.59
C LYS A 39 -13.50 14.19 -11.15
N GLU A 40 -14.03 13.80 -10.01
CA GLU A 40 -15.32 14.28 -9.54
C GLU A 40 -15.26 15.79 -9.25
N THR A 41 -16.13 16.53 -9.91
CA THR A 41 -16.32 17.97 -9.70
C THR A 41 -17.75 18.23 -9.22
N THR A 42 -17.94 19.24 -8.38
CA THR A 42 -19.28 19.67 -7.98
C THR A 42 -20.06 20.14 -9.21
N LYS A 43 -21.32 19.71 -9.33
CA LYS A 43 -22.20 20.08 -10.45
C LYS A 43 -22.78 21.48 -10.31
N ASN A 44 -22.91 21.99 -9.07
CA ASN A 44 -23.49 23.29 -8.75
C ASN A 44 -22.69 23.94 -7.61
N GLY A 45 -22.41 25.25 -7.71
CA GLY A 45 -21.69 26.04 -6.71
C GLY A 45 -20.17 26.04 -6.87
N ALA A 46 -19.47 26.62 -5.88
CA ALA A 46 -18.02 26.69 -5.88
C ALA A 46 -17.40 25.29 -5.67
N HIS A 47 -16.43 24.94 -6.51
CA HIS A 47 -15.66 23.71 -6.35
C HIS A 47 -14.47 23.98 -5.43
N ILE A 48 -14.57 23.54 -4.18
CA ILE A 48 -13.49 23.64 -3.20
C ILE A 48 -12.86 22.24 -3.09
N ARG A 49 -11.54 22.17 -3.29
CA ARG A 49 -10.77 20.94 -3.20
C ARG A 49 -9.55 21.17 -2.33
N ASP A 50 -9.30 20.22 -1.42
CA ASP A 50 -8.07 20.23 -0.64
C ASP A 50 -6.84 20.05 -1.54
N ALA A 51 -5.75 20.75 -1.20
CA ALA A 51 -4.47 20.61 -1.89
C ALA A 51 -3.83 19.23 -1.66
N VAL A 52 -4.17 18.57 -0.55
CA VAL A 52 -3.64 17.27 -0.14
C VAL A 52 -4.81 16.31 0.11
N ASP A 53 -4.98 15.34 -0.77
CA ASP A 53 -5.94 14.25 -0.58
C ASP A 53 -5.47 13.30 0.55
N LEU A 54 -6.42 12.62 1.22
CA LEU A 54 -6.13 11.63 2.27
C LEU A 54 -5.11 10.58 1.81
N LYS A 55 -5.19 10.14 0.56
CA LYS A 55 -4.26 9.19 -0.06
C LYS A 55 -2.82 9.68 -0.07
N ARG A 56 -2.62 10.97 -0.40
CA ARG A 56 -1.29 11.59 -0.39
C ARG A 56 -0.75 11.71 1.02
N THR A 57 -1.59 12.01 1.99
CA THR A 57 -1.20 12.04 3.40
C THR A 57 -0.73 10.65 3.86
N MET A 58 -1.46 9.59 3.53
CA MET A 58 -1.08 8.21 3.89
C MET A 58 0.24 7.78 3.23
N ILE A 59 0.45 8.12 1.95
CA ILE A 59 1.73 7.85 1.26
C ILE A 59 2.88 8.61 1.93
N THR A 60 2.67 9.86 2.33
CA THR A 60 3.69 10.65 3.02
C THR A 60 4.11 9.99 4.34
N VAL A 61 3.16 9.44 5.10
CA VAL A 61 3.45 8.69 6.33
C VAL A 61 4.26 7.42 6.02
N ILE A 62 3.90 6.67 4.98
CA ILE A 62 4.65 5.49 4.54
C ILE A 62 6.09 5.87 4.16
N LEU A 63 6.27 6.94 3.37
CA LEU A 63 7.60 7.42 3.00
C LEU A 63 8.43 7.84 4.22
N ALA A 64 7.81 8.44 5.23
CA ALA A 64 8.47 8.79 6.48
C ALA A 64 8.89 7.56 7.30
N LEU A 65 8.20 6.43 7.17
CA LEU A 65 8.52 5.16 7.86
C LEU A 65 9.63 4.35 7.14
N ILE A 66 9.88 4.59 5.84
CA ILE A 66 10.89 3.83 5.09
C ILE A 66 12.28 3.89 5.72
N PRO A 67 12.83 5.05 6.14
CA PRO A 67 14.14 5.07 6.79
C PRO A 67 14.21 4.22 8.05
N ALA A 68 13.16 4.24 8.87
CA ALA A 68 13.08 3.43 10.08
C ALA A 68 13.02 1.93 9.75
N LEU A 69 12.28 1.55 8.70
CA LEU A 69 12.20 0.18 8.21
C LEU A 69 13.56 -0.33 7.73
N LEU A 70 14.27 0.46 6.92
CA LEU A 70 15.61 0.09 6.43
C LEU A 70 16.61 -0.07 7.55
N PHE A 71 16.58 0.84 8.52
CA PHE A 71 17.41 0.72 9.72
C PHE A 71 17.05 -0.52 10.55
N GLY A 72 15.75 -0.81 10.69
CA GLY A 72 15.26 -2.02 11.38
C GLY A 72 15.75 -3.30 10.72
N MET A 73 15.73 -3.38 9.38
CA MET A 73 16.27 -4.52 8.64
C MET A 73 17.76 -4.71 8.90
N TRP A 74 18.54 -3.64 8.81
CA TRP A 74 19.97 -3.70 9.12
C TRP A 74 20.22 -4.12 10.56
N ASN A 75 19.52 -3.53 11.52
CA ASN A 75 19.69 -3.78 12.95
C ASN A 75 19.35 -5.24 13.31
N ALA A 76 18.26 -5.78 12.76
CA ALA A 76 17.87 -7.18 13.00
C ALA A 76 18.96 -8.15 12.53
N GLY A 77 19.55 -7.92 11.37
CA GLY A 77 20.65 -8.75 10.88
C GLY A 77 21.94 -8.55 11.70
N HIS A 78 22.25 -7.30 12.04
CA HIS A 78 23.43 -6.99 12.86
C HIS A 78 23.38 -7.67 14.23
N GLN A 79 22.24 -7.57 14.93
CA GLN A 79 22.05 -8.25 16.22
C GLN A 79 22.21 -9.78 16.10
N HIS A 80 21.66 -10.38 15.05
CA HIS A 80 21.77 -11.81 14.82
C HIS A 80 23.24 -12.26 14.70
N PHE A 81 24.05 -11.60 13.89
CA PHE A 81 25.46 -11.95 13.70
C PHE A 81 26.32 -11.61 14.92
N THR A 82 26.02 -10.53 15.63
CA THR A 82 26.68 -10.18 16.88
C THR A 82 26.49 -11.25 17.95
N GLN A 83 25.28 -11.83 18.05
CA GLN A 83 25.01 -12.95 18.97
C GLN A 83 25.78 -14.22 18.61
N LEU A 84 26.08 -14.43 17.34
CA LEU A 84 26.92 -15.55 16.86
C LEU A 84 28.42 -15.28 16.98
N GLY A 85 28.83 -14.09 17.46
CA GLY A 85 30.23 -13.69 17.56
C GLY A 85 30.90 -13.47 16.21
N GLN A 86 30.14 -13.23 15.16
CA GLN A 86 30.63 -13.00 13.80
C GLN A 86 30.57 -11.51 13.45
N GLU A 87 31.71 -10.96 13.03
CA GLU A 87 31.73 -9.63 12.42
C GLU A 87 31.39 -9.74 10.93
N VAL A 88 30.29 -9.11 10.53
CA VAL A 88 29.81 -9.10 9.14
C VAL A 88 29.70 -7.69 8.61
N GLY A 89 29.79 -7.56 7.29
CA GLY A 89 29.59 -6.27 6.61
C GLY A 89 28.14 -5.75 6.75
N ILE A 90 28.00 -4.44 6.61
CA ILE A 90 26.69 -3.75 6.69
C ILE A 90 25.69 -4.36 5.70
N PHE A 91 26.16 -4.70 4.51
CA PHE A 91 25.31 -5.25 3.45
C PHE A 91 24.81 -6.67 3.77
N GLU A 92 25.64 -7.53 4.32
CA GLU A 92 25.27 -8.90 4.71
C GLU A 92 24.27 -8.88 5.87
N ALA A 93 24.51 -8.04 6.88
CA ALA A 93 23.57 -7.82 7.97
C ALA A 93 22.21 -7.34 7.45
N PHE A 94 22.20 -6.35 6.54
CA PHE A 94 20.99 -5.84 5.92
C PHE A 94 20.23 -6.93 5.15
N LEU A 95 20.93 -7.73 4.34
CA LEU A 95 20.31 -8.78 3.53
C LEU A 95 19.69 -9.87 4.41
N HIS A 96 20.36 -10.25 5.49
CA HIS A 96 19.82 -11.21 6.46
C HIS A 96 18.56 -10.65 7.15
N GLY A 97 18.59 -9.43 7.65
CA GLY A 97 17.42 -8.79 8.26
C GLY A 97 16.26 -8.61 7.27
N ALA A 98 16.56 -8.21 6.02
CA ALA A 98 15.58 -8.12 4.96
C ALA A 98 14.91 -9.48 4.68
N SER A 99 15.67 -10.58 4.66
CA SER A 99 15.13 -11.93 4.45
C SER A 99 14.11 -12.36 5.52
N LYS A 100 14.17 -11.78 6.71
CA LYS A 100 13.20 -12.00 7.80
C LYS A 100 12.00 -11.07 7.73
N ILE A 101 12.25 -9.77 7.52
CA ILE A 101 11.22 -8.73 7.60
C ILE A 101 10.37 -8.69 6.31
N VAL A 102 10.96 -8.88 5.12
CA VAL A 102 10.22 -8.81 3.85
C VAL A 102 9.09 -9.83 3.74
N PRO A 103 9.26 -11.13 4.10
CA PRO A 103 8.16 -12.07 4.13
C PRO A 103 7.01 -11.64 5.06
N MET A 104 7.35 -11.06 6.22
CA MET A 104 6.34 -10.54 7.16
C MET A 104 5.55 -9.38 6.55
N ILE A 105 6.22 -8.48 5.82
CA ILE A 105 5.56 -7.39 5.08
C ILE A 105 4.61 -7.97 4.03
N ILE A 106 5.07 -8.93 3.24
CA ILE A 106 4.25 -9.57 2.19
C ILE A 106 3.01 -10.23 2.78
N VAL A 107 3.16 -10.98 3.86
CA VAL A 107 2.03 -11.63 4.53
C VAL A 107 1.09 -10.60 5.14
N SER A 108 1.60 -9.57 5.84
CA SER A 108 0.81 -8.51 6.43
C SER A 108 -0.05 -7.80 5.38
N TYR A 109 0.56 -7.33 4.30
CA TYR A 109 -0.17 -6.69 3.21
C TYR A 109 -1.11 -7.67 2.48
N GLY A 110 -0.65 -8.88 2.18
CA GLY A 110 -1.43 -9.88 1.46
C GLY A 110 -2.71 -10.26 2.20
N VAL A 111 -2.59 -10.63 3.47
CA VAL A 111 -3.75 -11.03 4.30
C VAL A 111 -4.67 -9.84 4.57
N GLY A 112 -4.09 -8.70 4.96
CA GLY A 112 -4.89 -7.56 5.32
C GLY A 112 -5.62 -6.92 4.13
N LEU A 113 -4.95 -6.76 3.00
CA LEU A 113 -5.62 -6.29 1.79
C LEU A 113 -6.69 -7.28 1.32
N ALA A 114 -6.46 -8.60 1.44
CA ALA A 114 -7.47 -9.60 1.10
C ALA A 114 -8.72 -9.44 1.98
N ILE A 115 -8.55 -9.21 3.28
CA ILE A 115 -9.65 -8.94 4.22
C ILE A 115 -10.37 -7.64 3.87
N GLU A 116 -9.63 -6.55 3.65
CA GLU A 116 -10.20 -5.25 3.26
C GLU A 116 -10.99 -5.36 1.94
N PHE A 117 -10.45 -6.02 0.93
CA PHE A 117 -11.15 -6.27 -0.32
C PHE A 117 -12.42 -7.08 -0.14
N PHE A 118 -12.36 -8.14 0.67
CA PHE A 118 -13.53 -8.96 0.95
C PHE A 118 -14.68 -8.13 1.55
N PHE A 119 -14.37 -7.28 2.54
CA PHE A 119 -15.36 -6.41 3.15
C PHE A 119 -15.81 -5.27 2.24
N ALA A 120 -14.91 -4.67 1.46
CA ALA A 120 -15.24 -3.64 0.48
C ALA A 120 -16.24 -4.17 -0.57
N VAL A 121 -16.00 -5.34 -1.14
CA VAL A 121 -16.90 -5.99 -2.10
C VAL A 121 -18.24 -6.35 -1.46
N LYS A 122 -18.24 -6.87 -0.22
CA LYS A 122 -19.48 -7.28 0.47
C LYS A 122 -20.35 -6.09 0.87
N ARG A 123 -19.75 -4.97 1.26
CA ARG A 123 -20.45 -3.77 1.74
C ARG A 123 -20.69 -2.72 0.64
N GLY A 124 -20.06 -2.87 -0.54
CA GLY A 124 -20.13 -1.88 -1.62
C GLY A 124 -19.43 -0.56 -1.30
N HIS A 125 -18.44 -0.57 -0.38
CA HIS A 125 -17.62 0.59 -0.02
C HIS A 125 -16.26 0.54 -0.72
N GLU A 126 -15.61 1.70 -0.81
CA GLU A 126 -14.22 1.78 -1.23
C GLU A 126 -13.29 1.14 -0.18
N VAL A 127 -12.14 0.62 -0.64
CA VAL A 127 -11.11 0.05 0.23
C VAL A 127 -10.52 1.13 1.15
N ASN A 128 -10.38 0.82 2.44
CA ASN A 128 -9.83 1.76 3.40
C ASN A 128 -8.31 1.90 3.22
N GLU A 129 -7.88 3.10 2.87
CA GLU A 129 -6.47 3.41 2.60
C GLU A 129 -5.60 3.43 3.86
N GLY A 130 -6.20 3.59 5.03
CA GLY A 130 -5.50 3.56 6.32
C GLY A 130 -4.78 2.24 6.57
N TYR A 131 -5.25 1.13 5.95
CA TYR A 131 -4.59 -0.16 6.08
C TYR A 131 -3.17 -0.18 5.51
N LEU A 132 -2.84 0.64 4.52
CA LEU A 132 -1.48 0.71 3.97
C LEU A 132 -0.44 1.09 5.03
N VAL A 133 -0.78 1.99 5.93
CA VAL A 133 0.10 2.38 7.06
C VAL A 133 0.15 1.25 8.10
N THR A 134 -1.01 0.71 8.49
CA THR A 134 -1.10 -0.36 9.48
C THR A 134 -0.37 -1.62 9.02
N GLY A 135 -0.51 -1.99 7.73
CA GLY A 135 0.17 -3.15 7.14
C GLY A 135 1.69 -3.05 7.18
N LEU A 136 2.25 -1.83 7.13
CA LEU A 136 3.69 -1.59 7.30
C LEU A 136 4.11 -1.60 8.78
N LEU A 137 3.29 -1.05 9.67
CA LEU A 137 3.60 -0.98 11.10
C LEU A 137 3.61 -2.36 11.77
N ILE A 138 2.74 -3.28 11.36
CA ILE A 138 2.67 -4.63 11.93
C ILE A 138 4.04 -5.31 11.92
N PRO A 139 4.72 -5.51 10.78
CA PRO A 139 6.02 -6.16 10.77
C PRO A 139 7.14 -5.33 11.43
N MET A 140 6.96 -4.02 11.60
CA MET A 140 7.94 -3.19 12.32
C MET A 140 7.82 -3.30 13.85
N ILE A 141 6.66 -3.70 14.37
CA ILE A 141 6.40 -3.83 15.81
C ILE A 141 6.60 -5.28 16.27
N MET A 142 6.39 -6.25 15.38
CA MET A 142 6.56 -7.67 15.70
C MET A 142 8.04 -7.98 15.95
N PRO A 143 8.35 -8.75 17.03
CA PRO A 143 9.72 -9.12 17.39
C PRO A 143 10.31 -10.15 16.42
#